data_7df4de0e51d1ee73647bd2f2819c3445
#
_entry.id   7df4de0e51d1ee73647bd2f2819c3445
#
_cell.length_a   1.000
_cell.length_b   1.000
_cell.length_c   1.000
_cell.angle_alpha   90.00
_cell.angle_beta   90.00
_cell.angle_gamma   90.00
#
_symmetry.space_group_name_H-M   'P 1'
#
loop_
_entity.id
_entity.type
_entity.pdbx_description
1 polymer ?
#
loop_
_entity_poly.entity_id
_entity_poly.type
_entity_poly.pdbx_seq_one_letter_code
_entity_poly.pdbx_strand_id
1 'polypeptide(L)'
;MRITDQAGSVTSDDMGVHPGRDWFTVLSGTVVLYLGERVIRVETGQAASFSTMTPHTLRSDRGPAEILIILDHNGERSHLHS
;
A
#
# COMPACT_ATOMS: atom_id res chain seq x y z
N MET A 1 8.53 -5.54 4.69
CA MET A 1 7.23 -5.73 5.37
C MET A 1 6.52 -6.93 4.78
N ARG A 2 5.99 -7.78 5.62
CA ARG A 2 5.30 -8.98 5.19
C ARG A 2 3.78 -8.77 5.26
N ILE A 3 3.09 -9.11 4.19
CA ILE A 3 1.63 -9.00 4.12
C ILE A 3 1.05 -10.41 4.09
N THR A 4 0.21 -10.72 5.08
CA THR A 4 -0.41 -12.05 5.20
C THR A 4 -1.93 -12.00 5.02
N ASP A 5 -2.57 -10.86 5.19
CA ASP A 5 -4.00 -10.72 4.98
C ASP A 5 -4.32 -10.90 3.51
N GLN A 6 -5.24 -11.81 3.21
CA GLN A 6 -5.54 -12.21 1.85
C GLN A 6 -6.53 -11.26 1.18
N ALA A 7 -6.37 -11.12 -0.16
CA ALA A 7 -7.32 -10.40 -0.99
C ALA A 7 -8.68 -11.11 -1.00
N GLY A 8 -9.71 -10.36 -1.34
CA GLY A 8 -11.08 -10.88 -1.42
C GLY A 8 -12.07 -9.90 -0.83
N SER A 9 -12.70 -10.26 0.27
CA SER A 9 -13.75 -9.44 0.88
C SER A 9 -13.17 -8.25 1.65
N VAL A 10 -12.85 -7.19 0.93
CA VAL A 10 -12.36 -5.94 1.51
C VAL A 10 -13.49 -4.92 1.50
N THR A 11 -13.75 -4.31 2.65
CA THR A 11 -14.77 -3.28 2.80
C THR A 11 -14.11 -1.94 3.12
N SER A 12 -14.88 -0.86 3.08
CA SER A 12 -14.37 0.46 3.43
C SER A 12 -13.82 0.53 4.86
N ASP A 13 -14.31 -0.32 5.77
CA ASP A 13 -13.82 -0.36 7.14
C ASP A 13 -12.39 -0.91 7.24
N ASP A 14 -11.95 -1.64 6.22
CA ASP A 14 -10.59 -2.18 6.17
C ASP A 14 -9.57 -1.17 5.66
N MET A 15 -10.03 -0.03 5.18
CA MET A 15 -9.17 0.96 4.53
C MET A 15 -8.83 2.11 5.46
N GLY A 16 -7.58 2.59 5.33
CA GLY A 16 -7.10 3.75 6.08
C GLY A 16 -6.96 4.97 5.20
N VAL A 17 -6.93 6.13 5.84
CA VAL A 17 -6.69 7.42 5.20
C VAL A 17 -5.74 8.21 6.10
N HIS A 18 -4.67 8.74 5.53
CA HIS A 18 -3.77 9.64 6.27
C HIS A 18 -3.03 10.54 5.28
N PRO A 19 -2.60 11.74 5.73
CA PRO A 19 -1.87 12.64 4.83
C PRO A 19 -0.52 12.03 4.41
N GLY A 20 -0.19 12.21 3.14
CA GLY A 20 1.10 11.78 2.63
C GLY A 20 0.98 10.99 1.35
N ARG A 21 2.07 10.31 1.05
CA ARG A 21 2.17 9.48 -0.14
C ARG A 21 2.99 8.25 0.18
N ASP A 22 2.54 7.10 -0.31
CA ASP A 22 3.24 5.84 -0.13
C ASP A 22 3.76 5.34 -1.48
N TRP A 23 4.90 4.70 -1.42
CA TRP A 23 5.49 3.98 -2.54
C TRP A 23 5.90 2.60 -2.04
N PHE A 24 5.64 1.56 -2.82
CA PHE A 24 6.14 0.24 -2.49
C PHE A 24 6.52 -0.54 -3.73
N THR A 25 7.39 -1.53 -3.54
CA THR A 25 7.70 -2.52 -4.58
C THR A 25 7.55 -3.91 -3.99
N VAL A 26 7.13 -4.86 -4.81
CA VAL A 26 6.90 -6.23 -4.37
C VAL A 26 8.19 -7.03 -4.56
N LEU A 27 8.71 -7.55 -3.46
CA LEU A 27 9.93 -8.35 -3.44
C LEU A 27 9.64 -9.83 -3.72
N SER A 28 8.51 -10.32 -3.20
CA SER A 28 8.05 -11.67 -3.47
C SER A 28 6.54 -11.75 -3.30
N GLY A 29 5.91 -12.65 -4.03
CA GLY A 29 4.47 -12.83 -4.01
C GLY A 29 3.74 -11.82 -4.86
N THR A 30 2.45 -11.65 -4.60
CA THR A 30 1.59 -10.70 -5.31
C THR A 30 0.80 -9.88 -4.30
N VAL A 31 0.78 -8.58 -4.50
CA VAL A 31 0.02 -7.65 -3.67
C VAL A 31 -1.19 -7.15 -4.44
N VAL A 32 -2.31 -7.04 -3.77
CA VAL A 32 -3.51 -6.39 -4.30
C VAL A 32 -3.70 -5.09 -3.53
N LEU A 33 -3.58 -3.99 -4.24
CA LEU A 33 -3.79 -2.66 -3.69
C LEU A 33 -5.24 -2.26 -3.93
N TYR A 34 -5.98 -2.07 -2.83
CA TYR A 34 -7.33 -1.51 -2.88
C TYR A 34 -7.21 -0.01 -2.65
N LEU A 35 -7.57 0.76 -3.66
CA LEU A 35 -7.38 2.22 -3.66
C LEU A 35 -8.69 2.88 -4.09
N GLY A 36 -9.46 3.37 -3.10
CA GLY A 36 -10.83 3.82 -3.36
C GLY A 36 -11.65 2.65 -3.91
N GLU A 37 -12.20 2.82 -5.09
CA GLU A 37 -12.97 1.77 -5.76
C GLU A 37 -12.12 0.94 -6.73
N ARG A 38 -10.82 1.24 -6.83
CA ARG A 38 -9.91 0.55 -7.73
C ARG A 38 -9.25 -0.64 -7.05
N VAL A 39 -9.03 -1.68 -7.83
CA VAL A 39 -8.32 -2.88 -7.37
C VAL A 39 -7.14 -3.09 -8.32
N ILE A 40 -5.94 -2.99 -7.80
CA ILE A 40 -4.72 -2.98 -8.61
C ILE A 40 -3.81 -4.11 -8.16
N ARG A 41 -3.48 -5.03 -9.06
CA ARG A 41 -2.52 -6.10 -8.78
C ARG A 41 -1.12 -5.58 -9.02
N VAL A 42 -0.23 -5.84 -8.07
CA VAL A 42 1.18 -5.48 -8.16
C VAL A 42 1.99 -6.77 -7.99
N GLU A 43 2.62 -7.21 -9.06
CA GLU A 43 3.37 -8.46 -9.09
C GLU A 43 4.80 -8.25 -8.63
N THR A 44 5.48 -9.36 -8.34
CA THR A 44 6.90 -9.33 -7.96
C THR A 44 7.70 -8.52 -8.98
N GLY A 45 8.50 -7.58 -8.49
CA GLY A 45 9.32 -6.71 -9.32
C GLY A 45 8.63 -5.44 -9.79
N GLN A 46 7.32 -5.33 -9.59
CA GLN A 46 6.58 -4.12 -9.91
C GLN A 46 6.48 -3.20 -8.71
N ALA A 47 6.09 -1.95 -8.95
CA ALA A 47 5.97 -0.94 -7.90
C ALA A 47 4.69 -0.13 -8.10
N ALA A 48 4.23 0.51 -7.04
CA ALA A 48 3.10 1.42 -7.08
C ALA A 48 3.34 2.59 -6.14
N SER A 49 2.79 3.73 -6.50
CA SER A 49 2.83 4.95 -5.68
C SER A 49 1.43 5.54 -5.66
N PHE A 50 0.98 5.97 -4.50
CA PHE A 50 -0.38 6.48 -4.37
C PHE A 50 -0.50 7.49 -3.24
N SER A 51 -1.50 8.37 -3.34
CA SER A 51 -1.82 9.32 -2.29
C SER A 51 -2.54 8.58 -1.16
N THR A 52 -2.05 8.72 0.06
CA THR A 52 -2.66 8.08 1.22
C THR A 52 -3.91 8.81 1.70
N MET A 53 -4.25 9.94 1.08
CA MET A 53 -5.54 10.60 1.30
C MET A 53 -6.71 9.84 0.67
N THR A 54 -6.43 8.99 -0.30
CA THR A 54 -7.43 8.08 -0.85
C THR A 54 -7.52 6.85 0.06
N PRO A 55 -8.72 6.42 0.45
CA PRO A 55 -8.86 5.20 1.27
C PRO A 55 -8.16 4.02 0.60
N HIS A 56 -7.35 3.28 1.37
CA HIS A 56 -6.52 2.24 0.79
C HIS A 56 -6.24 1.11 1.78
N THR A 57 -5.93 -0.06 1.25
CA THR A 57 -5.35 -1.16 2.00
C THR A 57 -4.56 -2.07 1.07
N LEU A 58 -3.61 -2.80 1.63
CA LEU A 58 -2.80 -3.77 0.90
C LEU A 58 -3.15 -5.17 1.38
N ARG A 59 -3.33 -6.08 0.43
CA ARG A 59 -3.58 -7.49 0.72
C ARG A 59 -2.64 -8.33 -0.13
N SER A 60 -2.42 -9.57 0.26
CA SER A 60 -1.68 -10.51 -0.56
C SER A 60 -2.63 -11.46 -1.26
N ASP A 61 -2.18 -12.04 -2.38
CA ASP A 61 -2.95 -13.01 -3.13
C ASP A 61 -2.18 -14.32 -3.17
N ARG A 62 -2.85 -15.41 -2.78
CA ARG A 62 -2.27 -16.77 -2.79
C ARG A 62 -1.06 -16.93 -1.88
N GLY A 63 -1.18 -16.49 -0.66
CA GLY A 63 -0.13 -16.63 0.32
C GLY A 63 0.57 -15.31 0.63
N PRO A 64 1.59 -15.35 1.50
CA PRO A 64 2.24 -14.12 1.95
C PRO A 64 2.98 -13.40 0.84
N ALA A 65 3.08 -12.08 0.95
CA ALA A 65 3.89 -11.25 0.08
C ALA A 65 4.88 -10.45 0.92
N GLU A 66 6.04 -10.16 0.34
CA GLU A 66 7.05 -9.28 0.94
C GLU A 66 7.17 -8.03 0.10
N ILE A 67 7.16 -6.87 0.75
CA ILE A 67 7.30 -5.58 0.08
C ILE A 67 8.35 -4.72 0.75
N LEU A 68 8.92 -3.83 -0.03
CA LEU A 68 9.69 -2.69 0.46
C LEU A 68 8.79 -1.47 0.33
N ILE A 69 8.51 -0.80 1.44
CA ILE A 69 7.60 0.35 1.43
C ILE A 69 8.32 1.60 1.91
N ILE A 70 8.07 2.71 1.24
CA ILE A 70 8.58 4.02 1.62
C ILE A 70 7.37 4.92 1.88
N LEU A 71 7.29 5.43 3.10
CA LEU A 71 6.21 6.29 3.54
C LEU A 71 6.68 7.74 3.52
N ASP A 72 5.92 8.60 2.90
CA ASP A 72 6.23 10.01 2.81
C ASP A 72 5.14 10.79 3.54
N HIS A 73 5.50 11.34 4.69
CA HIS A 73 4.60 12.16 5.52
C HIS A 73 4.96 13.62 5.34
N ASN A 74 4.18 14.33 4.56
CA ASN A 74 4.47 15.71 4.18
C ASN A 74 4.82 16.62 5.34
N GLY A 75 4.11 16.51 6.45
CA GLY A 75 4.36 17.33 7.62
C GLY A 75 5.73 17.09 8.23
N GLU A 76 6.14 15.84 8.29
CA GLU A 76 7.44 15.47 8.84
C GLU A 76 8.56 15.98 7.96
N ARG A 77 8.38 15.93 6.65
CA ARG A 77 9.39 16.43 5.73
C ARG A 77 9.64 17.91 5.93
N SER A 78 8.60 18.67 6.15
CA SER A 78 8.73 20.09 6.41
C SER A 78 9.61 20.37 7.63
N HIS A 79 9.47 19.57 8.66
CA HIS A 79 10.25 19.72 9.87
C HIS A 79 11.71 19.37 9.66
N LEU A 80 11.98 18.40 8.84
CA LEU A 80 13.34 17.94 8.59
C LEU A 80 14.18 18.96 7.85
N HIS A 81 13.57 19.91 7.17
CA HIS A 81 14.26 20.92 6.39
C HIS A 81 14.45 22.24 7.11
N SER A 82 13.93 22.35 8.28
CA SER A 82 14.03 23.59 9.05
C SER A 82 15.31 23.69 9.85
#